data_43cc8f9be92e377942799ed39f285f25
#
_entry.id   43cc8f9be92e377942799ed39f285f25
#
_cell.length_a   1.000
_cell.length_b   1.000
_cell.length_c   1.000
_cell.angle_alpha   90.00
_cell.angle_beta   90.00
_cell.angle_gamma   90.00
#
_symmetry.space_group_name_H-M   'P 1'
#
loop_
_entity.id
_entity.type
_entity.pdbx_description
1 polymer ?
#
loop_
_entity_poly.entity_id
_entity_poly.type
_entity_poly.pdbx_seq_one_letter_code
_entity_poly.pdbx_strand_id
1 'polypeptide(L)'
;AASDVYKRQIFNKVTEELRRLGCEVKVYAEKDFVEQGVKGDIIFDMARDKATIARLKSLEDGGALVINSAYGIDNCVRRPMTELLIKRGVPHPQSFIISTADEYSENCYPCWVKRGDSHAMVKEDVAYATCKEEVENILADFRNRDIPVAVINEHLQGDLVKFYGVHGTDFFYWFYPSPCSHSKFGLEKINGIAKGIPFSVEELKIQSDKAAEALNVPIYGGDCVISADGTLRIIDFNDWPSFARCREEAGGKIAECIYKRAKKQMK
;
A
#
# COMPACT_ATOMS: atom_id res chain seq x y z
N ALA A 1 -18.21 4.32 1.90
CA ALA A 1 -17.80 5.55 2.63
C ALA A 1 -17.03 6.52 1.71
N ALA A 2 -16.50 7.65 2.24
CA ALA A 2 -15.79 8.65 1.42
C ALA A 2 -14.60 8.04 0.63
N SER A 3 -13.89 7.09 1.24
CA SER A 3 -12.78 6.36 0.59
C SER A 3 -13.20 5.68 -0.73
N ASP A 4 -14.38 5.09 -0.79
CA ASP A 4 -14.85 4.35 -1.96
C ASP A 4 -15.24 5.30 -3.11
N VAL A 5 -15.75 6.49 -2.77
CA VAL A 5 -16.06 7.55 -3.75
C VAL A 5 -14.76 8.02 -4.41
N TYR A 6 -13.70 8.29 -3.64
CA TYR A 6 -12.42 8.76 -4.19
C TYR A 6 -11.74 7.68 -5.04
N LYS A 7 -11.82 6.41 -4.63
CA LYS A 7 -11.32 5.29 -5.43
C LYS A 7 -12.05 5.15 -6.76
N ARG A 8 -13.37 5.27 -6.75
CA ARG A 8 -14.17 5.25 -7.99
C ARG A 8 -13.80 6.42 -8.92
N GLN A 9 -13.52 7.58 -8.37
CA GLN A 9 -13.17 8.76 -9.16
C GLN A 9 -11.81 8.60 -9.86
N ILE A 10 -10.77 8.08 -9.21
CA ILE A 10 -9.49 7.81 -9.89
C ILE A 10 -9.64 6.71 -10.94
N PHE A 11 -10.40 5.65 -10.66
CA PHE A 11 -10.67 4.58 -11.61
C PHE A 11 -11.35 5.09 -12.88
N ASN A 12 -12.38 5.94 -12.73
CA ASN A 12 -13.08 6.56 -13.85
C ASN A 12 -12.13 7.46 -14.67
N LYS A 13 -11.32 8.26 -13.98
CA LYS A 13 -10.33 9.13 -14.66
C LYS A 13 -9.35 8.32 -15.50
N VAL A 14 -8.80 7.25 -14.96
CA VAL A 14 -7.90 6.33 -15.70
C VAL A 14 -8.61 5.73 -16.92
N THR A 15 -9.85 5.30 -16.74
CA THR A 15 -10.67 4.75 -17.84
C THR A 15 -10.85 5.77 -18.97
N GLU A 16 -11.15 7.03 -18.65
CA GLU A 16 -11.28 8.12 -19.62
C GLU A 16 -9.96 8.36 -20.38
N GLU A 17 -8.84 8.43 -19.65
CA GLU A 17 -7.53 8.67 -20.27
C GLU A 17 -7.09 7.50 -21.17
N LEU A 18 -7.36 6.25 -20.79
CA LEU A 18 -7.12 5.10 -21.67
C LEU A 18 -7.95 5.16 -22.96
N ARG A 19 -9.22 5.57 -22.85
CA ARG A 19 -10.08 5.78 -24.05
C ARG A 19 -9.56 6.90 -24.94
N ARG A 20 -9.02 7.99 -24.37
CA ARG A 20 -8.35 9.06 -25.13
C ARG A 20 -7.10 8.57 -25.86
N LEU A 21 -6.40 7.57 -25.31
CA LEU A 21 -5.27 6.89 -25.95
C LEU A 21 -5.71 5.88 -27.03
N GLY A 22 -7.01 5.77 -27.31
CA GLY A 22 -7.56 4.89 -28.33
C GLY A 22 -7.82 3.45 -27.86
N CYS A 23 -7.83 3.21 -26.54
CA CYS A 23 -8.13 1.88 -25.98
C CYS A 23 -9.65 1.65 -25.92
N GLU A 24 -10.10 0.45 -26.29
CA GLU A 24 -11.42 -0.03 -25.92
C GLU A 24 -11.38 -0.53 -24.47
N VAL A 25 -12.12 0.10 -23.58
CA VAL A 25 -12.15 -0.24 -22.15
C VAL A 25 -13.55 -0.67 -21.73
N LYS A 26 -13.66 -1.93 -21.29
CA LYS A 26 -14.86 -2.50 -20.68
C LYS A 26 -14.71 -2.47 -19.17
N VAL A 27 -15.72 -2.01 -18.47
CA VAL A 27 -15.72 -1.83 -17.01
C VAL A 27 -16.72 -2.79 -16.38
N TYR A 28 -16.31 -3.48 -15.33
CA TYR A 28 -17.12 -4.42 -14.58
C TYR A 28 -17.06 -4.13 -13.11
N ALA A 29 -18.17 -4.36 -12.39
CA ALA A 29 -18.14 -4.51 -10.95
C ALA A 29 -17.47 -5.86 -10.59
N GLU A 30 -16.84 -5.96 -9.42
CA GLU A 30 -16.14 -7.18 -9.00
C GLU A 30 -17.05 -8.41 -9.08
N LYS A 31 -18.29 -8.30 -8.59
CA LYS A 31 -19.28 -9.38 -8.65
C LYS A 31 -19.56 -9.82 -10.09
N ASP A 32 -19.85 -8.86 -10.98
CA ASP A 32 -20.17 -9.17 -12.39
C ASP A 32 -18.98 -9.77 -13.12
N PHE A 33 -17.76 -9.32 -12.81
CA PHE A 33 -16.52 -9.86 -13.37
C PHE A 33 -16.38 -11.37 -13.07
N VAL A 34 -16.67 -11.78 -11.84
CA VAL A 34 -16.60 -13.18 -11.41
C VAL A 34 -17.75 -13.99 -11.99
N GLU A 35 -19.01 -13.54 -11.83
CA GLU A 35 -20.22 -14.28 -12.23
C GLU A 35 -20.28 -14.50 -13.74
N GLN A 36 -19.87 -13.53 -14.55
CA GLN A 36 -19.85 -13.64 -16.02
C GLN A 36 -18.62 -14.38 -16.56
N GLY A 37 -17.67 -14.75 -15.69
CA GLY A 37 -16.46 -15.44 -16.10
C GLY A 37 -15.61 -14.63 -17.08
N VAL A 38 -15.58 -13.30 -16.91
CA VAL A 38 -14.89 -12.39 -17.84
C VAL A 38 -13.43 -12.80 -18.05
N LYS A 39 -12.99 -12.76 -19.30
CA LYS A 39 -11.62 -12.99 -19.74
C LYS A 39 -11.05 -11.72 -20.35
N GLY A 40 -9.75 -11.55 -20.27
CA GLY A 40 -9.03 -10.42 -20.88
C GLY A 40 -7.55 -10.65 -20.78
N ASP A 41 -6.82 -10.19 -21.80
CA ASP A 41 -5.36 -10.30 -21.86
C ASP A 41 -4.68 -9.14 -21.12
N ILE A 42 -5.40 -8.02 -20.95
CA ILE A 42 -4.93 -6.82 -20.26
C ILE A 42 -6.04 -6.35 -19.34
N ILE A 43 -5.74 -6.34 -18.06
CA ILE A 43 -6.70 -5.99 -17.00
C ILE A 43 -6.04 -4.98 -16.07
N PHE A 44 -6.74 -3.92 -15.71
CA PHE A 44 -6.39 -3.10 -14.56
C PHE A 44 -7.53 -3.12 -13.55
N ASP A 45 -7.20 -3.12 -12.28
CA ASP A 45 -8.19 -3.36 -11.24
C ASP A 45 -7.90 -2.59 -9.95
N MET A 46 -8.91 -2.47 -9.13
CA MET A 46 -8.85 -2.02 -7.75
C MET A 46 -9.54 -3.04 -6.84
N ALA A 47 -9.37 -4.32 -7.16
CA ALA A 47 -10.04 -5.43 -6.48
C ALA A 47 -9.74 -5.50 -4.99
N ARG A 48 -10.74 -5.91 -4.21
CA ARG A 48 -10.65 -6.15 -2.77
C ARG A 48 -11.37 -7.44 -2.36
N ASP A 49 -12.29 -7.91 -3.19
CA ASP A 49 -13.00 -9.15 -2.93
C ASP A 49 -12.10 -10.37 -3.20
N LYS A 50 -12.12 -11.34 -2.28
CA LYS A 50 -11.27 -12.54 -2.36
C LYS A 50 -11.53 -13.39 -3.62
N ALA A 51 -12.78 -13.51 -4.05
CA ALA A 51 -13.14 -14.27 -5.24
C ALA A 51 -12.62 -13.58 -6.50
N THR A 52 -12.72 -12.25 -6.56
CA THR A 52 -12.17 -11.43 -7.64
C THR A 52 -10.65 -11.55 -7.71
N ILE A 53 -9.94 -11.43 -6.57
CA ILE A 53 -8.49 -11.57 -6.51
C ILE A 53 -8.06 -12.97 -6.95
N ALA A 54 -8.74 -14.02 -6.50
CA ALA A 54 -8.45 -15.40 -6.93
C ALA A 54 -8.66 -15.57 -8.44
N ARG A 55 -9.70 -14.98 -9.00
CA ARG A 55 -9.95 -15.00 -10.45
C ARG A 55 -8.87 -14.26 -11.23
N LEU A 56 -8.45 -13.07 -10.77
CA LEU A 56 -7.37 -12.28 -11.37
C LEU A 56 -6.05 -13.05 -11.36
N LYS A 57 -5.69 -13.73 -10.25
CA LYS A 57 -4.51 -14.60 -10.19
C LYS A 57 -4.56 -15.71 -11.23
N SER A 58 -5.71 -16.37 -11.38
CA SER A 58 -5.88 -17.41 -12.40
C SER A 58 -5.69 -16.88 -13.83
N LEU A 59 -6.10 -15.65 -14.11
CA LEU A 59 -5.88 -15.01 -15.41
C LEU A 59 -4.41 -14.61 -15.60
N GLU A 60 -3.78 -14.08 -14.54
CA GLU A 60 -2.36 -13.73 -14.54
C GLU A 60 -1.47 -14.96 -14.75
N ASP A 61 -1.79 -16.10 -14.09
CA ASP A 61 -1.13 -17.40 -14.29
C ASP A 61 -1.33 -17.92 -15.73
N GLY A 62 -2.45 -17.59 -16.36
CA GLY A 62 -2.74 -17.87 -17.77
C GLY A 62 -2.06 -16.92 -18.76
N GLY A 63 -1.26 -15.95 -18.29
CA GLY A 63 -0.50 -15.03 -19.12
C GLY A 63 -1.15 -13.66 -19.34
N ALA A 64 -2.28 -13.36 -18.72
CA ALA A 64 -2.86 -12.02 -18.77
C ALA A 64 -1.99 -11.00 -18.01
N LEU A 65 -1.91 -9.78 -18.52
CA LEU A 65 -1.32 -8.65 -17.80
C LEU A 65 -2.35 -8.06 -16.83
N VAL A 66 -2.11 -8.20 -15.53
CA VAL A 66 -2.96 -7.64 -14.47
C VAL A 66 -2.22 -6.49 -13.78
N ILE A 67 -2.84 -5.31 -13.65
CA ILE A 67 -2.26 -4.08 -13.09
C ILE A 67 -3.20 -3.45 -12.05
N ASN A 68 -2.87 -3.40 -10.76
CA ASN A 68 -1.66 -4.02 -10.21
C ASN A 68 -1.81 -5.54 -10.24
N SER A 69 -0.69 -6.25 -10.20
CA SER A 69 -0.72 -7.70 -10.09
C SER A 69 -1.63 -8.18 -8.96
N ALA A 70 -2.42 -9.21 -9.21
CA ALA A 70 -3.27 -9.81 -8.18
C ALA A 70 -2.44 -10.41 -7.00
N TYR A 71 -1.24 -10.88 -7.28
CA TYR A 71 -0.25 -11.25 -6.25
C TYR A 71 0.29 -10.02 -5.53
N GLY A 72 0.44 -8.89 -6.23
CA GLY A 72 0.88 -7.63 -5.66
C GLY A 72 -0.10 -7.08 -4.62
N ILE A 73 -1.41 -7.28 -4.81
CA ILE A 73 -2.43 -6.92 -3.81
C ILE A 73 -2.16 -7.67 -2.49
N ASP A 74 -1.91 -8.97 -2.56
CA ASP A 74 -1.58 -9.77 -1.37
C ASP A 74 -0.20 -9.41 -0.79
N ASN A 75 0.77 -9.04 -1.63
CA ASN A 75 2.08 -8.59 -1.20
C ASN A 75 2.01 -7.28 -0.38
N CYS A 76 0.96 -6.48 -0.54
CA CYS A 76 0.70 -5.30 0.30
C CYS A 76 0.08 -5.62 1.67
N VAL A 77 -0.23 -6.88 1.97
CA VAL A 77 -0.58 -7.31 3.32
C VAL A 77 0.64 -7.18 4.23
N ARG A 78 0.45 -6.80 5.47
CA ARG A 78 1.52 -6.35 6.39
C ARG A 78 2.72 -7.30 6.47
N ARG A 79 2.49 -8.60 6.68
CA ARG A 79 3.58 -9.58 6.79
C ARG A 79 4.36 -9.73 5.48
N PRO A 80 3.75 -10.13 4.35
CA PRO A 80 4.50 -10.27 3.10
C PRO A 80 5.13 -8.96 2.64
N MET A 81 4.48 -7.81 2.85
CA MET A 81 5.07 -6.50 2.58
C MET A 81 6.38 -6.33 3.34
N THR A 82 6.37 -6.55 4.65
CA THR A 82 7.57 -6.39 5.49
C THR A 82 8.69 -7.34 5.04
N GLU A 83 8.38 -8.62 4.80
CA GLU A 83 9.36 -9.62 4.31
C GLU A 83 9.99 -9.21 2.97
N LEU A 84 9.19 -8.73 2.03
CA LEU A 84 9.64 -8.33 0.70
C LEU A 84 10.47 -7.04 0.73
N LEU A 85 10.08 -6.04 1.53
CA LEU A 85 10.84 -4.80 1.69
C LEU A 85 12.22 -5.08 2.31
N ILE A 86 12.29 -5.92 3.36
CA ILE A 86 13.54 -6.37 3.97
C ILE A 86 14.43 -7.06 2.93
N LYS A 87 13.89 -8.07 2.25
CA LYS A 87 14.61 -8.86 1.24
C LYS A 87 15.18 -7.99 0.13
N ARG A 88 14.45 -6.94 -0.24
CA ARG A 88 14.86 -6.03 -1.31
C ARG A 88 15.78 -4.90 -0.83
N GLY A 89 16.00 -4.78 0.47
CA GLY A 89 16.80 -3.71 1.07
C GLY A 89 16.18 -2.33 0.87
N VAL A 90 14.85 -2.23 0.98
CA VAL A 90 14.14 -0.94 1.03
C VAL A 90 14.27 -0.39 2.45
N PRO A 91 14.65 0.88 2.64
CA PRO A 91 14.70 1.48 3.97
C PRO A 91 13.34 1.41 4.68
N HIS A 92 13.29 0.70 5.79
CA HIS A 92 12.09 0.55 6.62
C HIS A 92 12.50 0.48 8.10
N PRO A 93 11.56 0.62 9.06
CA PRO A 93 11.86 0.48 10.49
C PRO A 93 12.36 -0.93 10.82
N GLN A 94 13.12 -1.05 11.90
CA GLN A 94 13.41 -2.36 12.49
C GLN A 94 12.10 -3.09 12.74
N SER A 95 11.99 -4.32 12.27
CA SER A 95 10.73 -5.05 12.20
C SER A 95 10.89 -6.49 12.65
N PHE A 96 9.93 -6.96 13.46
CA PHE A 96 9.84 -8.32 13.94
C PHE A 96 8.51 -8.92 13.51
N ILE A 97 8.55 -10.11 12.93
CA ILE A 97 7.37 -10.86 12.53
C ILE A 97 7.26 -12.04 13.48
N ILE A 98 6.20 -12.07 14.26
CA ILE A 98 6.01 -13.09 15.30
C ILE A 98 4.64 -13.76 15.19
N SER A 99 4.55 -15.01 15.65
CA SER A 99 3.28 -15.63 15.97
C SER A 99 2.68 -14.93 17.20
N THR A 100 1.38 -14.65 17.16
CA THR A 100 0.71 -14.07 18.34
C THR A 100 0.65 -15.06 19.53
N ALA A 101 0.94 -16.35 19.29
CA ALA A 101 1.06 -17.34 20.34
C ALA A 101 2.41 -17.32 21.06
N ASP A 102 3.43 -16.69 20.44
CA ASP A 102 4.78 -16.61 21.01
C ASP A 102 4.92 -15.43 21.97
N GLU A 103 5.88 -15.52 22.90
CA GLU A 103 6.25 -14.41 23.76
C GLU A 103 7.14 -13.42 22.98
N TYR A 104 6.90 -12.12 23.15
CA TYR A 104 7.75 -11.09 22.59
C TYR A 104 8.98 -10.88 23.48
N SER A 105 10.15 -11.26 22.98
CA SER A 105 11.43 -11.21 23.71
C SER A 105 12.32 -10.00 23.34
N GLU A 106 11.99 -9.27 22.29
CA GLU A 106 12.77 -8.14 21.80
C GLU A 106 12.53 -6.88 22.66
N ASN A 107 13.56 -6.07 22.86
CA ASN A 107 13.49 -4.83 23.64
C ASN A 107 13.37 -3.60 22.72
N CYS A 108 12.47 -3.66 21.76
CA CYS A 108 12.24 -2.57 20.82
C CYS A 108 11.05 -1.71 21.30
N TYR A 109 11.30 -0.67 22.09
CA TYR A 109 10.30 0.24 22.61
C TYR A 109 10.72 1.71 22.43
N PRO A 110 9.77 2.64 22.19
CA PRO A 110 8.39 2.38 21.85
C PRO A 110 8.25 1.72 20.46
N CYS A 111 7.14 1.01 20.24
CA CYS A 111 6.92 0.26 18.99
C CYS A 111 5.46 0.30 18.54
N TRP A 112 5.24 -0.14 17.32
CA TRP A 112 3.93 -0.35 16.72
C TRP A 112 3.67 -1.84 16.57
N VAL A 113 2.61 -2.33 17.16
CA VAL A 113 2.13 -3.71 17.01
C VAL A 113 0.98 -3.70 16.00
N LYS A 114 1.14 -4.42 14.90
CA LYS A 114 0.21 -4.40 13.77
C LYS A 114 -0.20 -5.82 13.43
N ARG A 115 -1.49 -6.04 13.10
CA ARG A 115 -1.90 -7.34 12.55
C ARG A 115 -1.14 -7.63 11.27
N GLY A 116 -0.70 -8.87 11.10
CA GLY A 116 0.17 -9.27 9.99
C GLY A 116 -0.53 -10.02 8.85
N ASP A 117 -1.68 -10.61 9.13
CA ASP A 117 -2.40 -11.54 8.24
C ASP A 117 -3.35 -10.87 7.23
N SER A 118 -3.67 -9.59 7.46
CA SER A 118 -4.54 -8.81 6.57
C SER A 118 -4.29 -7.30 6.70
N HIS A 119 -4.95 -6.52 5.84
CA HIS A 119 -5.00 -5.06 6.03
C HIS A 119 -5.78 -4.71 7.30
N ALA A 120 -5.38 -3.61 7.96
CA ALA A 120 -6.07 -3.13 9.15
C ALA A 120 -7.54 -2.80 8.83
N MET A 121 -8.47 -3.45 9.55
CA MET A 121 -9.91 -3.28 9.40
C MET A 121 -10.48 -2.37 10.49
N VAL A 122 -9.99 -2.51 11.71
CA VAL A 122 -10.37 -1.73 12.89
C VAL A 122 -9.17 -1.03 13.50
N LYS A 123 -9.43 -0.07 14.39
CA LYS A 123 -8.36 0.73 14.99
C LYS A 123 -7.37 -0.12 15.80
N GLU A 124 -7.87 -1.16 16.46
CA GLU A 124 -7.12 -2.09 17.30
C GLU A 124 -6.14 -2.96 16.49
N ASP A 125 -6.26 -3.00 15.16
CA ASP A 125 -5.33 -3.74 14.28
C ASP A 125 -3.96 -3.06 14.15
N VAL A 126 -3.83 -1.82 14.66
CA VAL A 126 -2.57 -1.05 14.72
C VAL A 126 -2.53 -0.35 16.07
N ALA A 127 -1.64 -0.76 16.95
CA ALA A 127 -1.52 -0.24 18.29
C ALA A 127 -0.09 0.24 18.61
N TYR A 128 0.03 1.29 19.38
CA TYR A 128 1.29 1.83 19.88
C TYR A 128 1.55 1.27 21.28
N ALA A 129 2.77 0.84 21.54
CA ALA A 129 3.19 0.26 22.81
C ALA A 129 4.51 0.87 23.29
N THR A 130 4.60 1.15 24.58
CA THR A 130 5.77 1.77 25.22
C THR A 130 6.56 0.80 26.10
N CYS A 131 6.01 -0.37 26.38
CA CYS A 131 6.63 -1.39 27.23
C CYS A 131 6.18 -2.82 26.84
N LYS A 132 6.84 -3.82 27.41
CA LYS A 132 6.56 -5.24 27.18
C LYS A 132 5.11 -5.60 27.53
N GLU A 133 4.60 -5.15 28.66
CA GLU A 133 3.25 -5.45 29.13
C GLU A 133 2.17 -5.01 28.12
N GLU A 134 2.33 -3.82 27.54
CA GLU A 134 1.42 -3.33 26.51
C GLU A 134 1.47 -4.18 25.25
N VAL A 135 2.65 -4.61 24.79
CA VAL A 135 2.81 -5.53 23.64
C VAL A 135 2.10 -6.85 23.92
N GLU A 136 2.34 -7.47 25.09
CA GLU A 136 1.72 -8.74 25.46
C GLU A 136 0.18 -8.65 25.52
N ASN A 137 -0.37 -7.53 26.02
CA ASN A 137 -1.80 -7.27 26.05
C ASN A 137 -2.38 -7.17 24.62
N ILE A 138 -1.68 -6.49 23.71
CA ILE A 138 -2.09 -6.38 22.29
C ILE A 138 -2.03 -7.75 21.62
N LEU A 139 -0.98 -8.53 21.85
CA LEU A 139 -0.88 -9.89 21.31
C LEU A 139 -1.97 -10.81 21.85
N ALA A 140 -2.36 -10.65 23.12
CA ALA A 140 -3.48 -11.38 23.73
C ALA A 140 -4.82 -11.00 23.06
N ASP A 141 -5.06 -9.71 22.77
CA ASP A 141 -6.22 -9.27 21.99
C ASP A 141 -6.22 -9.88 20.58
N PHE A 142 -5.08 -9.88 19.90
CA PHE A 142 -4.96 -10.50 18.58
C PHE A 142 -5.29 -12.00 18.62
N ARG A 143 -4.79 -12.73 19.62
CA ARG A 143 -5.15 -14.16 19.83
C ARG A 143 -6.65 -14.35 20.00
N ASN A 144 -7.29 -13.54 20.85
CA ASN A 144 -8.73 -13.62 21.08
C ASN A 144 -9.58 -13.31 19.84
N ARG A 145 -8.99 -12.66 18.86
CA ARG A 145 -9.61 -12.31 17.57
C ARG A 145 -9.16 -13.24 16.43
N ASP A 146 -8.52 -14.35 16.73
CA ASP A 146 -8.00 -15.33 15.76
C ASP A 146 -7.01 -14.71 14.74
N ILE A 147 -6.23 -13.71 15.15
CA ILE A 147 -5.17 -13.12 14.35
C ILE A 147 -3.87 -13.86 14.65
N PRO A 148 -3.34 -14.68 13.72
CA PRO A 148 -2.25 -15.62 14.03
C PRO A 148 -0.87 -14.97 14.03
N VAL A 149 -0.69 -13.82 13.38
CA VAL A 149 0.61 -13.18 13.19
C VAL A 149 0.55 -11.68 13.43
N ALA A 150 1.56 -11.16 14.11
CA ALA A 150 1.79 -9.74 14.30
C ALA A 150 3.10 -9.29 13.63
N VAL A 151 3.13 -8.03 13.20
CA VAL A 151 4.34 -7.33 12.80
C VAL A 151 4.59 -6.21 13.80
N ILE A 152 5.74 -6.22 14.44
CA ILE A 152 6.16 -5.21 15.42
C ILE A 152 7.24 -4.35 14.77
N ASN A 153 6.99 -3.05 14.67
CA ASN A 153 7.93 -2.08 14.10
C ASN A 153 8.41 -1.12 15.19
N GLU A 154 9.71 -0.79 15.20
CA GLU A 154 10.18 0.33 16.01
C GLU A 154 9.38 1.60 15.72
N HIS A 155 9.20 2.44 16.73
CA HIS A 155 8.63 3.77 16.51
C HIS A 155 9.74 4.72 16.05
N LEU A 156 9.57 5.27 14.85
CA LEU A 156 10.49 6.26 14.29
C LEU A 156 10.06 7.67 14.70
N GLN A 157 10.99 8.44 15.23
CA GLN A 157 10.80 9.88 15.47
C GLN A 157 11.15 10.66 14.20
N GLY A 158 10.26 11.58 13.80
CA GLY A 158 10.49 12.42 12.64
C GLY A 158 9.19 12.89 11.98
N ASP A 159 9.33 13.49 10.82
CA ASP A 159 8.21 13.97 10.03
C ASP A 159 7.55 12.82 9.26
N LEU A 160 6.25 12.63 9.46
CA LEU A 160 5.47 11.71 8.65
C LEU A 160 5.15 12.35 7.30
N VAL A 161 5.51 11.66 6.24
CA VAL A 161 5.27 12.04 4.85
C VAL A 161 4.43 10.96 4.18
N LYS A 162 3.37 11.38 3.48
CA LYS A 162 2.58 10.49 2.61
C LYS A 162 2.97 10.70 1.17
N PHE A 163 2.96 9.64 0.38
CA PHE A 163 3.31 9.72 -1.03
C PHE A 163 2.41 8.86 -1.92
N TYR A 164 2.34 9.25 -3.19
CA TYR A 164 1.73 8.50 -4.29
C TYR A 164 2.71 8.47 -5.46
N GLY A 165 2.77 7.34 -6.16
CA GLY A 165 3.63 7.20 -7.32
C GLY A 165 3.06 6.24 -8.36
N VAL A 166 3.62 6.35 -9.57
CA VAL A 166 3.34 5.46 -10.69
C VAL A 166 4.68 5.01 -11.28
N HIS A 167 5.06 3.77 -10.98
CA HIS A 167 6.34 3.20 -11.38
C HIS A 167 6.52 3.20 -12.91
N GLY A 168 7.70 3.59 -13.37
CA GLY A 168 8.03 3.71 -14.79
C GLY A 168 7.54 5.01 -15.44
N THR A 169 7.10 5.98 -14.63
CA THR A 169 6.78 7.35 -15.04
C THR A 169 7.56 8.36 -14.19
N ASP A 170 7.48 9.63 -14.57
CA ASP A 170 8.00 10.75 -13.79
C ASP A 170 7.10 11.19 -12.64
N PHE A 171 5.87 10.65 -12.55
CA PHE A 171 4.89 11.03 -11.54
C PHE A 171 5.29 10.56 -10.15
N PHE A 172 5.41 11.52 -9.24
CA PHE A 172 5.54 11.29 -7.81
C PHE A 172 4.97 12.49 -7.04
N TYR A 173 4.04 12.24 -6.14
CA TYR A 173 3.37 13.26 -5.34
C TYR A 173 3.54 12.94 -3.86
N TRP A 174 3.97 13.90 -3.07
CA TRP A 174 4.13 13.74 -1.62
C TRP A 174 3.51 14.90 -0.86
N PHE A 175 3.16 14.68 0.39
CA PHE A 175 2.58 15.71 1.25
C PHE A 175 2.71 15.34 2.73
N TYR A 176 2.67 16.36 3.59
CA TYR A 176 2.47 16.14 5.01
C TYR A 176 0.99 15.89 5.30
N PRO A 177 0.64 14.89 6.16
CA PRO A 177 -0.74 14.71 6.59
C PRO A 177 -1.19 15.96 7.37
N SER A 178 -2.34 16.50 6.99
CA SER A 178 -2.94 17.63 7.71
C SER A 178 -3.65 17.14 8.97
N PRO A 179 -3.66 17.89 10.09
CA PRO A 179 -4.47 17.57 11.27
C PRO A 179 -5.97 17.40 10.94
N CYS A 180 -6.43 18.03 9.86
CA CYS A 180 -7.81 17.94 9.36
C CYS A 180 -7.97 16.87 8.26
N SER A 181 -6.92 16.15 7.85
CA SER A 181 -7.03 15.08 6.86
C SER A 181 -7.72 13.87 7.49
N HIS A 182 -8.60 13.22 6.72
CA HIS A 182 -9.23 11.98 7.15
C HIS A 182 -8.17 10.88 7.28
N SER A 183 -7.68 10.70 8.50
CA SER A 183 -6.91 9.54 8.90
C SER A 183 -7.86 8.38 9.19
N LYS A 184 -7.54 7.18 8.73
CA LYS A 184 -8.39 6.01 8.96
C LYS A 184 -8.57 5.73 10.46
N PHE A 185 -7.53 5.98 11.27
CA PHE A 185 -7.52 5.64 12.70
C PHE A 185 -7.01 6.77 13.61
N GLY A 186 -6.61 7.93 13.08
CA GLY A 186 -6.14 9.10 13.87
C GLY A 186 -4.76 8.92 14.53
N LEU A 187 -4.01 7.89 14.14
CA LEU A 187 -2.72 7.53 14.76
C LEU A 187 -1.56 8.43 14.32
N GLU A 188 -1.71 9.18 13.23
CA GLU A 188 -0.69 10.12 12.73
C GLU A 188 -0.34 11.21 13.78
N LYS A 189 -1.23 11.46 14.74
CA LYS A 189 -0.99 12.41 15.83
C LYS A 189 0.18 12.02 16.74
N ILE A 190 0.54 10.72 16.81
CA ILE A 190 1.65 10.21 17.62
C ILE A 190 2.99 10.73 17.08
N ASN A 191 3.12 10.90 15.75
CA ASN A 191 4.31 11.49 15.14
C ASN A 191 4.38 13.03 15.32
N GLY A 192 3.28 13.66 15.76
CA GLY A 192 3.20 15.11 15.95
C GLY A 192 3.03 15.89 14.66
N ILE A 193 3.25 17.19 14.74
CA ILE A 193 3.19 18.10 13.60
C ILE A 193 4.55 18.06 12.86
N ALA A 194 4.52 17.96 11.54
CA ALA A 194 5.72 17.99 10.73
C ALA A 194 6.51 19.28 10.96
N LYS A 195 7.81 19.16 11.11
CA LYS A 195 8.76 20.26 11.36
C LYS A 195 9.42 20.78 10.08
N GLY A 196 9.17 20.13 8.95
CA GLY A 196 9.79 20.45 7.68
C GLY A 196 11.25 19.97 7.59
N ILE A 197 11.55 18.79 8.14
CA ILE A 197 12.88 18.20 8.06
C ILE A 197 13.28 18.03 6.60
N PRO A 198 14.42 18.58 6.16
CA PRO A 198 14.88 18.45 4.78
C PRO A 198 15.15 17.00 4.40
N PHE A 199 14.71 16.58 3.22
CA PHE A 199 14.98 15.25 2.67
C PHE A 199 15.04 15.31 1.12
N SER A 200 15.58 14.25 0.52
CA SER A 200 15.59 14.10 -0.94
C SER A 200 14.29 13.46 -1.41
N VAL A 201 13.47 14.23 -2.15
CA VAL A 201 12.25 13.72 -2.80
C VAL A 201 12.61 12.70 -3.88
N GLU A 202 13.73 12.90 -4.58
CA GLU A 202 14.25 11.97 -5.58
C GLU A 202 14.60 10.62 -4.93
N GLU A 203 15.30 10.62 -3.79
CA GLU A 203 15.63 9.40 -3.06
C GLU A 203 14.37 8.71 -2.56
N LEU A 204 13.39 9.45 -2.03
CA LEU A 204 12.10 8.87 -1.62
C LEU A 204 11.40 8.20 -2.80
N LYS A 205 11.40 8.83 -3.98
CA LYS A 205 10.85 8.22 -5.20
C LYS A 205 11.59 6.96 -5.60
N ILE A 206 12.93 6.97 -5.60
CA ILE A 206 13.77 5.80 -5.93
C ILE A 206 13.44 4.63 -4.99
N GLN A 207 13.39 4.87 -3.69
CA GLN A 207 13.08 3.82 -2.71
C GLN A 207 11.62 3.34 -2.80
N SER A 208 10.69 4.24 -3.12
CA SER A 208 9.29 3.88 -3.36
C SER A 208 9.12 3.07 -4.63
N ASP A 209 9.81 3.40 -5.71
CA ASP A 209 9.81 2.62 -6.96
C ASP A 209 10.41 1.22 -6.74
N LYS A 210 11.49 1.13 -5.94
CA LYS A 210 12.09 -0.14 -5.53
C LYS A 210 11.13 -1.01 -4.71
N ALA A 211 10.35 -0.39 -3.81
CA ALA A 211 9.29 -1.07 -3.07
C ALA A 211 8.16 -1.54 -4.00
N ALA A 212 7.73 -0.69 -4.94
CA ALA A 212 6.72 -1.02 -5.94
C ALA A 212 7.11 -2.23 -6.81
N GLU A 213 8.38 -2.31 -7.21
CA GLU A 213 8.92 -3.48 -7.91
C GLU A 213 8.89 -4.74 -7.03
N ALA A 214 9.37 -4.63 -5.78
CA ALA A 214 9.42 -5.74 -4.83
C ALA A 214 8.03 -6.34 -4.58
N LEU A 215 7.02 -5.47 -4.50
CA LEU A 215 5.63 -5.84 -4.22
C LEU A 215 4.82 -6.14 -5.49
N ASN A 216 5.35 -5.86 -6.68
CA ASN A 216 4.66 -5.96 -7.98
C ASN A 216 3.40 -5.07 -8.06
N VAL A 217 3.50 -3.84 -7.58
CA VAL A 217 2.41 -2.86 -7.57
C VAL A 217 2.87 -1.52 -8.19
N PRO A 218 2.87 -1.39 -9.52
CA PRO A 218 3.33 -0.18 -10.20
C PRO A 218 2.50 1.08 -9.86
N ILE A 219 1.27 0.94 -9.42
CA ILE A 219 0.39 2.04 -9.01
C ILE A 219 0.29 1.97 -7.49
N TYR A 220 0.95 2.91 -6.80
CA TYR A 220 1.20 2.78 -5.37
C TYR A 220 1.03 4.07 -4.58
N GLY A 221 0.95 3.91 -3.28
CA GLY A 221 1.10 4.96 -2.30
C GLY A 221 1.64 4.40 -1.00
N GLY A 222 2.06 5.27 -0.11
CA GLY A 222 2.61 4.82 1.16
C GLY A 222 2.87 5.96 2.13
N ASP A 223 3.42 5.58 3.26
CA ASP A 223 3.80 6.46 4.34
C ASP A 223 5.30 6.29 4.64
N CYS A 224 5.99 7.40 4.87
CA CYS A 224 7.42 7.43 5.18
C CYS A 224 7.65 8.32 6.39
N VAL A 225 8.62 7.98 7.23
CA VAL A 225 9.11 8.85 8.30
C VAL A 225 10.48 9.38 7.91
N ILE A 226 10.64 10.70 8.01
CA ILE A 226 11.92 11.41 7.81
C ILE A 226 12.48 11.73 9.19
N SER A 227 13.58 11.07 9.56
CA SER A 227 14.27 11.32 10.83
C SER A 227 15.03 12.65 10.81
N ALA A 228 15.45 13.15 11.98
CA ALA A 228 16.10 14.47 12.13
C ALA A 228 17.37 14.64 11.28
N ASP A 229 18.05 13.56 10.93
CA ASP A 229 19.23 13.54 10.07
C ASP A 229 18.89 13.44 8.56
N GLY A 230 17.61 13.52 8.19
CA GLY A 230 17.13 13.36 6.82
C GLY A 230 16.99 11.91 6.35
N THR A 231 17.29 10.92 7.18
CA THR A 231 17.10 9.51 6.84
C THR A 231 15.63 9.19 6.66
N LEU A 232 15.29 8.59 5.53
CA LEU A 232 13.92 8.18 5.21
C LEU A 232 13.70 6.67 5.45
N ARG A 233 12.53 6.30 5.99
CA ARG A 233 12.11 4.90 6.15
C ARG A 233 10.64 4.75 5.81
N ILE A 234 10.32 3.86 4.87
CA ILE A 234 8.95 3.54 4.45
C ILE A 234 8.30 2.68 5.52
N ILE A 235 7.18 3.12 6.07
CA ILE A 235 6.48 2.48 7.19
C ILE A 235 5.17 1.79 6.78
N ASP A 236 4.67 2.13 5.59
CA ASP A 236 3.48 1.53 4.98
C ASP A 236 3.52 1.67 3.47
N PHE A 237 2.94 0.68 2.76
CA PHE A 237 2.87 0.67 1.31
C PHE A 237 1.57 0.03 0.84
N ASN A 238 0.90 0.66 -0.10
CA ASN A 238 -0.44 0.28 -0.52
C ASN A 238 -0.57 0.27 -2.04
N ASP A 239 -1.27 -0.71 -2.56
CA ASP A 239 -1.73 -0.74 -3.94
C ASP A 239 -2.90 0.24 -4.14
N TRP A 240 -2.98 0.85 -5.30
CA TRP A 240 -4.05 1.73 -5.73
C TRP A 240 -4.59 2.66 -4.63
N PRO A 241 -3.86 3.68 -4.19
CA PRO A 241 -4.38 4.70 -3.30
C PRO A 241 -5.45 5.56 -4.01
N SER A 242 -6.12 6.42 -3.26
CA SER A 242 -7.21 7.24 -3.80
C SER A 242 -6.75 8.37 -4.73
N PHE A 243 -5.48 8.78 -4.68
CA PHE A 243 -4.91 9.94 -5.38
C PHE A 243 -5.75 11.22 -5.23
N ALA A 244 -6.50 11.36 -4.14
CA ALA A 244 -7.52 12.40 -3.98
C ALA A 244 -6.98 13.82 -4.16
N ARG A 245 -5.69 14.06 -3.85
CA ARG A 245 -5.05 15.38 -3.94
C ARG A 245 -4.46 15.71 -5.32
N CYS A 246 -4.23 14.70 -6.16
CA CYS A 246 -3.51 14.82 -7.43
C CYS A 246 -4.15 14.00 -8.56
N ARG A 247 -5.47 13.76 -8.48
CA ARG A 247 -6.21 12.83 -9.34
C ARG A 247 -6.06 13.11 -10.83
N GLU A 248 -6.11 14.38 -11.23
CA GLU A 248 -6.07 14.75 -12.64
C GLU A 248 -4.74 14.34 -13.28
N GLU A 249 -3.64 14.67 -12.64
CA GLU A 249 -2.30 14.30 -13.09
C GLU A 249 -2.05 12.80 -12.96
N ALA A 250 -2.38 12.22 -11.80
CA ALA A 250 -2.23 10.80 -11.54
C ALA A 250 -2.98 9.93 -12.55
N GLY A 251 -4.23 10.30 -12.91
CA GLY A 251 -5.04 9.54 -13.86
C GLY A 251 -4.38 9.42 -15.23
N GLY A 252 -3.79 10.49 -15.74
CA GLY A 252 -3.04 10.48 -17.00
C GLY A 252 -1.79 9.60 -16.93
N LYS A 253 -1.03 9.68 -15.83
CA LYS A 253 0.21 8.89 -15.66
C LYS A 253 -0.05 7.42 -15.40
N ILE A 254 -1.14 7.08 -14.70
CA ILE A 254 -1.59 5.70 -14.55
C ILE A 254 -1.99 5.12 -15.91
N ALA A 255 -2.78 5.85 -16.70
CA ALA A 255 -3.16 5.42 -18.03
C ALA A 255 -1.93 5.22 -18.94
N GLU A 256 -0.95 6.13 -18.88
CA GLU A 256 0.34 5.99 -19.59
C GLU A 256 1.09 4.72 -19.18
N CYS A 257 1.18 4.44 -17.88
CA CYS A 257 1.81 3.23 -17.35
C CYS A 257 1.11 1.96 -17.86
N ILE A 258 -0.22 1.89 -17.76
CA ILE A 258 -1.02 0.75 -18.24
C ILE A 258 -0.81 0.57 -19.75
N TYR A 259 -0.92 1.64 -20.53
CA TYR A 259 -0.78 1.61 -21.99
C TYR A 259 0.60 1.12 -22.44
N LYS A 260 1.67 1.62 -21.82
CA LYS A 260 3.05 1.19 -22.13
C LYS A 260 3.27 -0.30 -21.82
N ARG A 261 2.76 -0.77 -20.67
CA ARG A 261 2.85 -2.17 -20.26
C ARG A 261 2.04 -3.08 -21.19
N ALA A 262 0.82 -2.66 -21.55
CA ALA A 262 -0.02 -3.37 -22.51
C ALA A 262 0.66 -3.52 -23.86
N LYS A 263 1.23 -2.43 -24.42
CA LYS A 263 1.99 -2.49 -25.68
C LYS A 263 3.21 -3.41 -25.62
N LYS A 264 3.84 -3.53 -24.46
CA LYS A 264 4.98 -4.45 -24.28
C LYS A 264 4.53 -5.91 -24.23
N GLN A 265 3.37 -6.18 -23.63
CA GLN A 265 2.78 -7.52 -23.56
C GLN A 265 2.33 -8.04 -24.94
N MET A 266 1.86 -7.15 -25.83
CA MET A 266 1.32 -7.49 -27.15
C MET A 266 2.41 -7.70 -28.22
N LYS A 267 3.69 -7.46 -27.90
CA LYS A 267 4.85 -7.71 -28.79
C LYS A 267 5.43 -9.09 -28.55
#